data_99ebff0f3f107b5529d58f5477c3e8f2
#
_entry.id   99ebff0f3f107b5529d58f5477c3e8f2
#
_cell.length_a   1.000
_cell.length_b   1.000
_cell.length_c   1.000
_cell.angle_alpha   90.00
_cell.angle_beta   90.00
_cell.angle_gamma   90.00
#
_symmetry.space_group_name_H-M   'P 1'
#
loop_
_entity.id
_entity.type
_entity.pdbx_description
1 polymer ?
#
loop_
_entity_poly.entity_id
_entity_poly.type
_entity_poly.pdbx_seq_one_letter_code
_entity_poly.pdbx_strand_id
1 'polypeptide(L)'
;LFGSFKSQLPGKKIGSRVLITSTPADAFGEQGNPDLAMKADDPVVFVVDVVGATKVLAQAEGTAVPPKAGLPTVTMNEGKPATITVPKGAKAPAKTVVQPLITGKGAEVKAGQTVRVAYTGALLKDGSVFDSSASRPEQPYFDFAAGQGQVISGWDKSIVGQKVGSRLLLVIPPAEGYGEAGSPPKIAGTDTLVFVVDILAAY
;
A
#
# COMPACT_ATOMS: atom_id res chain seq x y z
N LEU A 1 -3.43 -3.21 -16.94
CA LEU A 1 -4.85 -3.49 -17.19
C LEU A 1 -5.21 -3.00 -18.58
N PHE A 2 -5.88 -3.82 -19.40
CA PHE A 2 -6.28 -3.49 -20.76
C PHE A 2 -7.16 -2.23 -20.84
N GLY A 3 -6.96 -1.42 -21.90
CA GLY A 3 -7.73 -0.20 -22.13
C GLY A 3 -9.23 -0.46 -22.20
N SER A 4 -9.63 -1.54 -22.87
CA SER A 4 -11.02 -2.00 -22.97
C SER A 4 -11.65 -2.34 -21.61
N PHE A 5 -10.88 -2.85 -20.63
CA PHE A 5 -11.40 -3.12 -19.27
C PHE A 5 -11.65 -1.82 -18.52
N LYS A 6 -10.74 -0.84 -18.67
CA LYS A 6 -10.89 0.49 -18.04
C LYS A 6 -12.13 1.24 -18.54
N SER A 7 -12.50 1.05 -19.81
CA SER A 7 -13.63 1.75 -20.42
C SER A 7 -14.96 1.02 -20.26
N GLN A 8 -14.98 -0.33 -20.25
CA GLN A 8 -16.21 -1.11 -20.35
C GLN A 8 -16.69 -1.75 -19.02
N LEU A 9 -15.81 -1.92 -18.00
CA LEU A 9 -16.20 -2.48 -16.71
C LEU A 9 -16.82 -1.48 -15.73
N PRO A 10 -16.45 -0.17 -15.71
CA PRO A 10 -17.09 0.77 -14.80
C PRO A 10 -18.61 0.79 -14.92
N GLY A 11 -19.30 0.83 -13.77
CA GLY A 11 -20.78 0.82 -13.72
C GLY A 11 -21.43 -0.56 -13.87
N LYS A 12 -20.68 -1.63 -14.14
CA LYS A 12 -21.24 -2.98 -14.13
C LYS A 12 -21.52 -3.45 -12.71
N LYS A 13 -22.61 -4.20 -12.52
CA LYS A 13 -22.98 -4.74 -11.21
C LYS A 13 -22.16 -5.98 -10.87
N ILE A 14 -21.88 -6.18 -9.58
CA ILE A 14 -21.31 -7.45 -9.07
C ILE A 14 -22.27 -8.59 -9.46
N GLY A 15 -21.71 -9.73 -9.90
CA GLY A 15 -22.45 -10.87 -10.44
C GLY A 15 -22.75 -10.77 -11.95
N SER A 16 -22.40 -9.66 -12.61
CA SER A 16 -22.54 -9.57 -14.07
C SER A 16 -21.47 -10.36 -14.79
N ARG A 17 -21.86 -11.00 -15.90
CA ARG A 17 -20.95 -11.51 -16.93
C ARG A 17 -20.96 -10.52 -18.10
N VAL A 18 -19.79 -10.05 -18.50
CA VAL A 18 -19.60 -9.02 -19.53
C VAL A 18 -18.76 -9.59 -20.65
N LEU A 19 -19.26 -9.48 -21.89
CA LEU A 19 -18.49 -9.75 -23.10
C LEU A 19 -17.80 -8.44 -23.51
N ILE A 20 -16.48 -8.45 -23.59
CA ILE A 20 -15.67 -7.29 -23.96
C ILE A 20 -14.91 -7.61 -25.23
N THR A 21 -15.20 -6.87 -26.30
CA THR A 21 -14.38 -6.90 -27.53
C THR A 21 -13.35 -5.79 -27.44
N SER A 22 -12.08 -6.16 -27.60
CA SER A 22 -10.95 -5.24 -27.54
C SER A 22 -10.30 -5.12 -28.91
N THR A 23 -10.00 -3.90 -29.31
CA THR A 23 -9.13 -3.67 -30.47
C THR A 23 -7.71 -4.13 -30.11
N PRO A 24 -6.84 -4.41 -31.10
CA PRO A 24 -5.44 -4.73 -30.82
C PRO A 24 -4.76 -3.69 -29.92
N ALA A 25 -4.97 -2.40 -30.17
CA ALA A 25 -4.39 -1.30 -29.40
C ALA A 25 -4.84 -1.29 -27.93
N ASP A 26 -6.09 -1.69 -27.66
CA ASP A 26 -6.67 -1.75 -26.30
C ASP A 26 -6.38 -3.07 -25.57
N ALA A 27 -5.73 -4.03 -26.25
CA ALA A 27 -5.37 -5.33 -25.69
C ALA A 27 -3.83 -5.49 -25.66
N PHE A 28 -3.23 -6.25 -26.58
CA PHE A 28 -1.81 -6.58 -26.57
C PHE A 28 -0.93 -5.62 -27.41
N GLY A 29 -1.53 -4.64 -28.08
CA GLY A 29 -0.82 -3.62 -28.84
C GLY A 29 -0.09 -4.20 -30.06
N GLU A 30 0.87 -3.44 -30.58
CA GLU A 30 1.64 -3.76 -31.79
C GLU A 30 2.54 -5.00 -31.64
N GLN A 31 2.78 -5.49 -30.44
CA GLN A 31 3.62 -6.67 -30.21
C GLN A 31 2.83 -7.98 -30.21
N GLY A 32 1.49 -7.91 -30.06
CA GLY A 32 0.68 -9.09 -29.87
C GLY A 32 1.05 -9.85 -28.58
N ASN A 33 0.81 -11.14 -28.54
CA ASN A 33 1.22 -12.03 -27.46
C ASN A 33 1.66 -13.38 -28.03
N PRO A 34 2.95 -13.62 -28.22
CA PRO A 34 3.48 -14.88 -28.79
C PRO A 34 3.10 -16.12 -27.96
N ASP A 35 3.00 -16.01 -26.62
CA ASP A 35 2.67 -17.14 -25.74
C ASP A 35 1.23 -17.63 -25.96
N LEU A 36 0.36 -16.74 -26.47
CA LEU A 36 -1.03 -17.05 -26.82
C LEU A 36 -1.22 -17.21 -28.34
N ALA A 37 -0.12 -17.23 -29.11
CA ALA A 37 -0.12 -17.25 -30.58
C ALA A 37 -0.94 -16.10 -31.22
N MET A 38 -0.98 -14.94 -30.56
CA MET A 38 -1.73 -13.76 -31.01
C MET A 38 -0.83 -12.78 -31.73
N LYS A 39 -1.26 -12.30 -32.90
CA LYS A 39 -0.57 -11.31 -33.71
C LYS A 39 -0.92 -9.88 -33.27
N ALA A 40 -0.18 -8.92 -33.75
CA ALA A 40 -0.37 -7.50 -33.47
C ALA A 40 -1.73 -6.93 -33.90
N ASP A 41 -2.32 -7.52 -34.93
CA ASP A 41 -3.59 -7.09 -35.54
C ASP A 41 -4.81 -7.94 -35.10
N ASP A 42 -4.60 -8.93 -34.24
CA ASP A 42 -5.69 -9.80 -33.77
C ASP A 42 -6.59 -9.06 -32.74
N PRO A 43 -7.89 -8.92 -33.00
CA PRO A 43 -8.84 -8.45 -31.98
C PRO A 43 -9.06 -9.53 -30.94
N VAL A 44 -9.32 -9.12 -29.69
CA VAL A 44 -9.51 -10.04 -28.56
C VAL A 44 -10.91 -9.92 -28.01
N VAL A 45 -11.52 -11.07 -27.70
CA VAL A 45 -12.79 -11.12 -26.98
C VAL A 45 -12.55 -11.72 -25.61
N PHE A 46 -12.95 -10.97 -24.58
CA PHE A 46 -12.90 -11.42 -23.18
C PHE A 46 -14.30 -11.69 -22.67
N VAL A 47 -14.45 -12.77 -21.91
CA VAL A 47 -15.62 -12.99 -21.05
C VAL A 47 -15.17 -12.71 -19.62
N VAL A 48 -15.76 -11.71 -18.98
CA VAL A 48 -15.36 -11.23 -17.66
C VAL A 48 -16.53 -11.36 -16.70
N ASP A 49 -16.33 -12.11 -15.61
CA ASP A 49 -17.27 -12.18 -14.50
C ASP A 49 -16.87 -11.15 -13.43
N VAL A 50 -17.77 -10.23 -13.11
CA VAL A 50 -17.58 -9.24 -12.05
C VAL A 50 -17.90 -9.89 -10.71
N VAL A 51 -16.91 -10.50 -10.05
CA VAL A 51 -17.10 -11.27 -8.80
C VAL A 51 -17.07 -10.39 -7.55
N GLY A 52 -16.53 -9.18 -7.66
CA GLY A 52 -16.43 -8.25 -6.52
C GLY A 52 -15.97 -6.87 -6.96
N ALA A 53 -16.22 -5.89 -6.11
CA ALA A 53 -15.72 -4.53 -6.24
C ALA A 53 -15.41 -3.98 -4.84
N THR A 54 -14.22 -3.44 -4.66
CA THR A 54 -13.79 -2.84 -3.40
C THR A 54 -13.55 -1.35 -3.62
N LYS A 55 -14.20 -0.51 -2.79
CA LYS A 55 -13.91 0.92 -2.79
C LYS A 55 -12.50 1.14 -2.28
N VAL A 56 -11.65 1.77 -3.10
CA VAL A 56 -10.32 2.22 -2.70
C VAL A 56 -10.45 3.65 -2.18
N LEU A 57 -9.99 3.89 -0.96
CA LEU A 57 -9.95 5.22 -0.38
C LEU A 57 -8.78 6.02 -0.96
N ALA A 58 -8.95 7.34 -1.09
CA ALA A 58 -7.87 8.23 -1.49
C ALA A 58 -6.84 8.46 -0.37
N GLN A 59 -7.30 8.39 0.89
CA GLN A 59 -6.51 8.57 2.11
C GLN A 59 -7.20 7.86 3.28
N ALA A 60 -6.57 7.84 4.44
CA ALA A 60 -7.19 7.33 5.66
C ALA A 60 -8.43 8.15 6.04
N GLU A 61 -9.50 7.45 6.43
CA GLU A 61 -10.80 8.02 6.81
C GLU A 61 -11.32 7.30 8.05
N GLY A 62 -11.59 8.03 9.13
CA GLY A 62 -12.09 7.41 10.34
C GLY A 62 -12.13 8.35 11.53
N THR A 63 -11.97 7.79 12.72
CA THR A 63 -11.93 8.53 13.97
C THR A 63 -10.48 8.85 14.33
N ALA A 64 -10.17 10.14 14.51
CA ALA A 64 -8.84 10.57 14.93
C ALA A 64 -8.52 10.02 16.34
N VAL A 65 -7.27 9.58 16.51
CA VAL A 65 -6.74 9.10 17.79
C VAL A 65 -5.63 10.06 18.23
N PRO A 66 -5.66 10.56 19.47
CA PRO A 66 -4.62 11.42 19.98
C PRO A 66 -3.23 10.77 19.89
N PRO A 67 -2.19 11.50 19.47
CA PRO A 67 -0.85 10.98 19.42
C PRO A 67 -0.33 10.65 20.85
N LYS A 68 0.40 9.56 20.96
CA LYS A 68 1.03 9.16 22.24
C LYS A 68 2.32 9.95 22.44
N ALA A 69 2.48 10.52 23.66
CA ALA A 69 3.70 11.24 24.03
C ALA A 69 4.96 10.37 23.85
N GLY A 70 6.04 10.98 23.38
CA GLY A 70 7.34 10.32 23.16
C GLY A 70 7.47 9.56 21.85
N LEU A 71 6.40 9.44 21.06
CA LEU A 71 6.44 8.91 19.69
C LEU A 71 6.63 10.04 18.66
N PRO A 72 7.14 9.72 17.46
CA PRO A 72 7.19 10.68 16.36
C PRO A 72 5.80 11.24 16.03
N THR A 73 5.76 12.50 15.62
CA THR A 73 4.55 13.15 15.11
C THR A 73 4.56 13.20 13.58
N VAL A 74 3.37 13.24 12.99
CA VAL A 74 3.18 13.17 11.54
C VAL A 74 2.37 14.36 11.05
N THR A 75 2.88 15.04 10.02
CA THR A 75 2.15 16.03 9.25
C THR A 75 1.98 15.50 7.82
N MET A 76 0.75 15.33 7.38
CA MET A 76 0.46 14.90 6.01
C MET A 76 0.59 16.09 5.05
N ASN A 77 1.21 15.85 3.91
CA ASN A 77 1.39 16.84 2.84
C ASN A 77 0.65 16.30 1.59
N GLU A 78 -0.22 17.11 1.01
CA GLU A 78 -0.98 16.69 -0.18
C GLU A 78 -0.03 16.40 -1.35
N GLY A 79 -0.16 15.21 -1.95
CA GLY A 79 0.64 14.76 -3.09
C GLY A 79 2.15 14.64 -2.83
N LYS A 80 2.61 14.73 -1.59
CA LYS A 80 4.03 14.68 -1.20
C LYS A 80 4.23 13.72 -0.02
N PRO A 81 5.48 13.26 0.22
CA PRO A 81 5.80 12.50 1.41
C PRO A 81 5.37 13.23 2.69
N ALA A 82 4.83 12.50 3.66
CA ALA A 82 4.52 13.05 4.97
C ALA A 82 5.80 13.52 5.68
N THR A 83 5.68 14.57 6.47
CA THR A 83 6.74 15.00 7.38
C THR A 83 6.64 14.23 8.68
N ILE A 84 7.69 13.49 9.03
CA ILE A 84 7.80 12.75 10.29
C ILE A 84 8.78 13.48 11.19
N THR A 85 8.28 14.03 12.30
CA THR A 85 9.11 14.75 13.27
C THR A 85 9.41 13.84 14.45
N VAL A 86 10.69 13.53 14.61
CA VAL A 86 11.16 12.66 15.69
C VAL A 86 11.46 13.50 16.94
N PRO A 87 10.90 13.16 18.12
CA PRO A 87 11.18 13.89 19.34
C PRO A 87 12.64 13.66 19.78
N LYS A 88 13.25 14.71 20.37
CA LYS A 88 14.61 14.63 20.87
C LYS A 88 14.74 13.52 21.93
N GLY A 89 15.72 12.64 21.73
CA GLY A 89 15.97 11.52 22.65
C GLY A 89 15.01 10.32 22.43
N ALA A 90 14.32 10.24 21.31
CA ALA A 90 13.53 9.06 20.95
C ALA A 90 14.41 7.81 20.97
N LYS A 91 13.90 6.75 21.61
CA LYS A 91 14.64 5.48 21.74
C LYS A 91 14.02 4.41 20.83
N ALA A 92 14.90 3.58 20.28
CA ALA A 92 14.47 2.40 19.55
C ALA A 92 13.69 1.46 20.49
N PRO A 93 12.48 1.01 20.12
CA PRO A 93 11.74 0.03 20.91
C PRO A 93 12.32 -1.37 20.70
N ALA A 94 12.11 -2.26 21.69
CA ALA A 94 12.51 -3.67 21.56
C ALA A 94 11.64 -4.47 20.58
N LYS A 95 10.41 -4.02 20.34
CA LYS A 95 9.42 -4.59 19.37
C LYS A 95 8.72 -3.46 18.66
N THR A 96 8.13 -3.76 17.51
CA THR A 96 7.33 -2.79 16.77
C THR A 96 6.26 -2.16 17.64
N VAL A 97 6.24 -0.83 17.66
CA VAL A 97 5.18 -0.04 18.27
C VAL A 97 4.18 0.33 17.19
N VAL A 98 2.92 0.02 17.43
CA VAL A 98 1.80 0.37 16.56
C VAL A 98 0.96 1.42 17.27
N GLN A 99 0.89 2.62 16.71
CA GLN A 99 0.07 3.71 17.21
C GLN A 99 -0.94 4.11 16.13
N PRO A 100 -2.24 3.81 16.28
CA PRO A 100 -3.24 4.38 15.41
C PRO A 100 -3.26 5.91 15.54
N LEU A 101 -3.28 6.62 14.43
CA LEU A 101 -3.52 8.07 14.34
C LEU A 101 -4.95 8.33 13.86
N ILE A 102 -5.48 7.41 13.05
CA ILE A 102 -6.88 7.36 12.64
C ILE A 102 -7.32 5.90 12.75
N THR A 103 -8.44 5.65 13.42
CA THR A 103 -9.08 4.33 13.40
C THR A 103 -10.11 4.32 12.28
N GLY A 104 -9.90 3.48 11.29
CA GLY A 104 -10.79 3.31 10.13
C GLY A 104 -12.15 2.71 10.51
N LYS A 105 -13.12 2.89 9.62
CA LYS A 105 -14.49 2.36 9.77
C LYS A 105 -14.80 1.23 8.79
N GLY A 106 -13.84 0.90 7.89
CA GLY A 106 -13.99 -0.17 6.91
C GLY A 106 -13.84 -1.57 7.51
N ALA A 107 -13.82 -2.57 6.63
CA ALA A 107 -13.61 -3.96 7.03
C ALA A 107 -12.23 -4.16 7.67
N GLU A 108 -12.14 -5.15 8.55
CA GLU A 108 -10.89 -5.59 9.15
C GLU A 108 -10.04 -6.36 8.13
N VAL A 109 -8.75 -6.04 8.08
CA VAL A 109 -7.78 -6.73 7.22
C VAL A 109 -7.51 -8.13 7.76
N LYS A 110 -7.71 -9.14 6.93
CA LYS A 110 -7.43 -10.54 7.25
C LYS A 110 -6.13 -11.00 6.59
N ALA A 111 -5.46 -11.95 7.22
CA ALA A 111 -4.30 -12.60 6.62
C ALA A 111 -4.67 -13.22 5.26
N GLY A 112 -3.78 -13.09 4.29
CA GLY A 112 -3.95 -13.56 2.92
C GLY A 112 -4.68 -12.58 1.99
N GLN A 113 -5.30 -11.51 2.50
CA GLN A 113 -5.87 -10.47 1.64
C GLN A 113 -4.79 -9.59 1.02
N THR A 114 -5.01 -9.16 -0.20
CA THR A 114 -4.24 -8.06 -0.79
C THR A 114 -4.67 -6.75 -0.13
N VAL A 115 -3.69 -6.04 0.42
CA VAL A 115 -3.91 -4.73 1.07
C VAL A 115 -3.24 -3.65 0.24
N ARG A 116 -3.99 -2.60 -0.06
CA ARG A 116 -3.49 -1.37 -0.67
C ARG A 116 -3.22 -0.34 0.39
N VAL A 117 -2.00 0.21 0.39
CA VAL A 117 -1.58 1.24 1.33
C VAL A 117 -0.93 2.42 0.63
N ALA A 118 -1.07 3.61 1.22
CA ALA A 118 -0.15 4.72 1.00
C ALA A 118 0.76 4.87 2.22
N TYR A 119 2.03 5.24 2.01
CA TYR A 119 2.97 5.31 3.11
C TYR A 119 4.08 6.33 2.92
N THR A 120 4.70 6.72 4.02
CA THR A 120 6.00 7.38 4.08
C THR A 120 6.84 6.70 5.15
N GLY A 121 8.07 6.32 4.80
CA GLY A 121 9.06 5.73 5.69
C GLY A 121 10.23 6.68 5.95
N ALA A 122 10.61 6.84 7.21
CA ALA A 122 11.71 7.68 7.67
C ALA A 122 12.58 6.95 8.70
N LEU A 123 13.79 7.43 8.93
CA LEU A 123 14.67 6.91 9.97
C LEU A 123 14.36 7.56 11.33
N LEU A 124 14.31 6.77 12.40
CA LEU A 124 14.03 7.28 13.76
C LEU A 124 15.15 8.22 14.25
N LYS A 125 16.38 8.06 13.79
CA LYS A 125 17.53 8.85 14.26
C LYS A 125 17.43 10.33 13.95
N ASP A 126 16.78 10.70 12.81
CA ASP A 126 16.79 12.07 12.30
C ASP A 126 15.51 12.47 11.54
N GLY A 127 14.56 11.54 11.31
CA GLY A 127 13.34 11.78 10.54
C GLY A 127 13.55 11.85 9.03
N SER A 128 14.77 11.54 8.53
CA SER A 128 15.04 11.56 7.08
C SER A 128 14.22 10.51 6.35
N VAL A 129 13.48 10.95 5.33
CA VAL A 129 12.61 10.09 4.52
C VAL A 129 13.48 9.24 3.58
N PHE A 130 13.36 7.93 3.66
CA PHE A 130 14.06 7.01 2.76
C PHE A 130 13.18 6.50 1.62
N ASP A 131 11.85 6.43 1.83
CA ASP A 131 10.89 6.04 0.78
C ASP A 131 9.47 6.57 1.08
N SER A 132 8.70 6.79 0.01
CA SER A 132 7.28 7.15 0.10
C SER A 132 6.54 6.76 -1.16
N SER A 133 5.32 6.26 -1.01
CA SER A 133 4.42 6.02 -2.15
C SER A 133 4.08 7.32 -2.89
N ALA A 134 4.02 8.46 -2.19
CA ALA A 134 3.77 9.77 -2.79
C ALA A 134 4.90 10.25 -3.73
N SER A 135 6.09 9.61 -3.70
CA SER A 135 7.18 9.89 -4.64
C SER A 135 6.98 9.21 -5.99
N ARG A 136 5.92 8.43 -6.19
CA ARG A 136 5.57 7.71 -7.41
C ARG A 136 4.20 8.17 -7.92
N PRO A 137 4.12 9.29 -8.66
CA PRO A 137 2.83 9.90 -9.03
C PRO A 137 1.93 8.97 -9.86
N GLU A 138 2.51 8.10 -10.69
CA GLU A 138 1.74 7.13 -11.49
C GLU A 138 1.17 5.97 -10.65
N GLN A 139 1.76 5.69 -9.49
CA GLN A 139 1.33 4.64 -8.58
C GLN A 139 1.58 5.05 -7.12
N PRO A 140 0.77 6.00 -6.58
CA PRO A 140 0.98 6.55 -5.24
C PRO A 140 0.52 5.61 -4.13
N TYR A 141 0.65 4.31 -4.34
CA TYR A 141 0.26 3.24 -3.41
C TYR A 141 1.17 2.02 -3.58
N PHE A 142 1.05 1.10 -2.64
CA PHE A 142 1.72 -0.18 -2.63
C PHE A 142 0.73 -1.28 -2.27
N ASP A 143 0.74 -2.39 -3.02
CA ASP A 143 -0.11 -3.55 -2.78
C ASP A 143 0.74 -4.73 -2.32
N PHE A 144 0.29 -5.46 -1.29
CA PHE A 144 0.95 -6.68 -0.81
C PHE A 144 -0.06 -7.61 -0.13
N ALA A 145 0.26 -8.91 -0.06
CA ALA A 145 -0.56 -9.88 0.68
C ALA A 145 -0.21 -9.82 2.18
N ALA A 146 -1.17 -9.40 3.01
CA ALA A 146 -0.97 -9.24 4.46
C ALA A 146 -0.80 -10.60 5.16
N GLY A 147 0.11 -10.67 6.12
CA GLY A 147 0.38 -11.88 6.91
C GLY A 147 1.05 -13.01 6.12
N GLN A 148 1.69 -12.71 4.98
CA GLN A 148 2.32 -13.70 4.11
C GLN A 148 3.85 -13.52 3.99
N GLY A 149 4.44 -12.64 4.80
CA GLY A 149 5.88 -12.39 4.78
C GLY A 149 6.40 -11.69 3.52
N GLN A 150 5.54 -11.01 2.75
CA GLN A 150 5.94 -10.25 1.55
C GLN A 150 6.60 -8.92 1.89
N VAL A 151 6.44 -8.46 3.12
CA VAL A 151 6.97 -7.20 3.64
C VAL A 151 7.74 -7.44 4.93
N ILE A 152 8.46 -6.43 5.44
CA ILE A 152 9.16 -6.52 6.73
C ILE A 152 8.19 -6.95 7.84
N SER A 153 8.67 -7.74 8.80
CA SER A 153 7.79 -8.38 9.79
C SER A 153 7.04 -7.39 10.66
N GLY A 154 7.61 -6.20 10.88
CA GLY A 154 6.95 -5.11 11.58
C GLY A 154 5.67 -4.63 10.87
N TRP A 155 5.63 -4.59 9.53
CA TRP A 155 4.42 -4.30 8.76
C TRP A 155 3.46 -5.48 8.77
N ASP A 156 3.96 -6.66 8.44
CA ASP A 156 3.16 -7.86 8.24
C ASP A 156 2.30 -8.19 9.46
N LYS A 157 2.88 -8.08 10.65
CA LYS A 157 2.20 -8.30 11.93
C LYS A 157 1.29 -7.13 12.35
N SER A 158 1.59 -5.90 11.90
CA SER A 158 0.88 -4.70 12.37
C SER A 158 -0.37 -4.38 11.55
N ILE A 159 -0.44 -4.81 10.30
CA ILE A 159 -1.52 -4.47 9.36
C ILE A 159 -2.71 -5.44 9.48
N VAL A 160 -2.44 -6.73 9.72
CA VAL A 160 -3.50 -7.72 10.01
C VAL A 160 -4.27 -7.31 11.26
N GLY A 161 -5.59 -7.37 11.21
CA GLY A 161 -6.48 -6.96 12.29
C GLY A 161 -6.81 -5.46 12.31
N GLN A 162 -6.15 -4.64 11.50
CA GLN A 162 -6.50 -3.23 11.36
C GLN A 162 -7.68 -3.04 10.41
N LYS A 163 -8.37 -1.92 10.52
CA LYS A 163 -9.51 -1.59 9.64
C LYS A 163 -9.08 -0.77 8.44
N VAL A 164 -9.68 -1.03 7.30
CA VAL A 164 -9.57 -0.14 6.13
C VAL A 164 -10.02 1.27 6.52
N GLY A 165 -9.27 2.27 6.08
CA GLY A 165 -9.40 3.67 6.48
C GLY A 165 -8.53 4.06 7.68
N SER A 166 -7.81 3.13 8.32
CA SER A 166 -6.88 3.46 9.40
C SER A 166 -5.62 4.15 8.88
N ARG A 167 -5.07 5.06 9.71
CA ARG A 167 -3.71 5.58 9.61
C ARG A 167 -2.92 5.10 10.82
N LEU A 168 -1.81 4.45 10.56
CA LEU A 168 -0.94 3.90 11.59
C LEU A 168 0.41 4.62 11.58
N LEU A 169 0.92 4.94 12.77
CA LEU A 169 2.33 5.21 12.99
C LEU A 169 2.98 3.92 13.49
N LEU A 170 3.99 3.44 12.79
CA LEU A 170 4.77 2.25 13.15
C LEU A 170 6.18 2.68 13.48
N VAL A 171 6.72 2.24 14.64
CA VAL A 171 8.14 2.37 14.98
C VAL A 171 8.72 0.97 15.05
N ILE A 172 9.58 0.64 14.09
CA ILE A 172 10.01 -0.73 13.81
C ILE A 172 11.50 -0.86 14.09
N PRO A 173 11.92 -1.67 15.09
CA PRO A 173 13.34 -1.92 15.36
C PRO A 173 13.97 -2.75 14.23
N PRO A 174 15.31 -2.72 14.09
CA PRO A 174 16.02 -3.44 13.02
C PRO A 174 15.62 -4.92 12.89
N ALA A 175 15.48 -5.64 14.00
CA ALA A 175 15.11 -7.07 14.01
C ALA A 175 13.75 -7.38 13.37
N GLU A 176 12.82 -6.42 13.35
CA GLU A 176 11.50 -6.54 12.70
C GLU A 176 11.43 -5.73 11.40
N GLY A 177 12.53 -5.05 11.03
CA GLY A 177 12.74 -4.32 9.80
C GLY A 177 13.65 -5.07 8.83
N TYR A 178 14.77 -4.46 8.45
CA TYR A 178 15.73 -5.02 7.49
C TYR A 178 16.91 -5.78 8.16
N GLY A 179 16.87 -5.97 9.49
CA GLY A 179 17.91 -6.70 10.20
C GLY A 179 19.29 -6.06 10.10
N GLU A 180 20.32 -6.85 10.40
CA GLU A 180 21.73 -6.41 10.37
C GLU A 180 22.22 -6.01 8.98
N ALA A 181 21.64 -6.56 7.92
CA ALA A 181 21.98 -6.21 6.54
C ALA A 181 21.53 -4.79 6.16
N GLY A 182 20.44 -4.30 6.77
CA GLY A 182 19.81 -3.05 6.36
C GLY A 182 19.27 -3.09 4.93
N SER A 183 19.16 -1.91 4.32
CA SER A 183 18.86 -1.73 2.88
C SER A 183 19.69 -0.56 2.34
N PRO A 184 21.01 -0.80 2.08
CA PRO A 184 21.93 0.24 1.60
C PRO A 184 21.47 0.84 0.27
N PRO A 185 21.79 2.11 -0.03
CA PRO A 185 22.58 3.01 0.82
C PRO A 185 21.75 3.78 1.86
N LYS A 186 20.42 3.62 1.90
CA LYS A 186 19.53 4.47 2.69
C LYS A 186 19.31 3.99 4.13
N ILE A 187 19.36 2.70 4.37
CA ILE A 187 19.02 2.09 5.66
C ILE A 187 20.20 1.23 6.12
N ALA A 188 20.82 1.59 7.25
CA ALA A 188 21.83 0.77 7.89
C ALA A 188 21.20 -0.33 8.75
N GLY A 189 21.95 -1.41 9.04
CA GLY A 189 21.46 -2.54 9.83
C GLY A 189 21.10 -2.22 11.29
N THR A 190 21.48 -1.05 11.77
CA THR A 190 21.15 -0.55 13.12
C THR A 190 19.97 0.44 13.12
N ASP A 191 19.45 0.80 11.95
CA ASP A 191 18.44 1.84 11.83
C ASP A 191 17.06 1.33 12.25
N THR A 192 16.44 2.05 13.17
CA THR A 192 15.01 1.90 13.50
C THR A 192 14.19 2.73 12.52
N LEU A 193 13.14 2.13 11.99
CA LEU A 193 12.29 2.73 10.98
C LEU A 193 11.04 3.32 11.60
N VAL A 194 10.58 4.42 11.03
CA VAL A 194 9.30 5.02 11.34
C VAL A 194 8.47 5.07 10.07
N PHE A 195 7.27 4.51 10.10
CA PHE A 195 6.35 4.61 8.99
C PHE A 195 5.05 5.27 9.42
N VAL A 196 4.50 6.09 8.55
CA VAL A 196 3.08 6.40 8.55
C VAL A 196 2.44 5.64 7.39
N VAL A 197 1.37 4.89 7.69
CA VAL A 197 0.72 3.98 6.73
C VAL A 197 -0.78 4.21 6.74
N ASP A 198 -1.36 4.52 5.59
CA ASP A 198 -2.81 4.60 5.37
C ASP A 198 -3.28 3.30 4.72
N ILE A 199 -4.23 2.61 5.32
CA ILE A 199 -4.85 1.41 4.77
C ILE A 199 -6.02 1.83 3.89
N LEU A 200 -5.85 1.73 2.57
CA LEU A 200 -6.79 2.28 1.58
C LEU A 200 -7.83 1.27 1.10
N ALA A 201 -7.48 -0.01 1.06
CA ALA A 201 -8.37 -1.12 0.69
C ALA A 201 -7.79 -2.45 1.18
N ALA A 202 -8.67 -3.46 1.31
CA ALA A 202 -8.31 -4.87 1.48
C ALA A 202 -9.30 -5.72 0.67
N TYR A 203 -8.80 -6.70 -0.12
CA TYR A 203 -9.61 -7.54 -1.01
C TYR A 203 -8.94 -8.90 -1.27
#